data_977a1ae30617d2a707b6089aab4cb436
#
_entry.id   977a1ae30617d2a707b6089aab4cb436
#
_cell.length_a   1.000
_cell.length_b   1.000
_cell.length_c   1.000
_cell.angle_alpha   90.00
_cell.angle_beta   90.00
_cell.angle_gamma   90.00
#
_symmetry.space_group_name_H-M   'P 1'
#
loop_
_entity.id
_entity.type
_entity.pdbx_description
1 polymer ?
#
loop_
_entity_poly.entity_id
_entity_poly.type
_entity_poly.pdbx_seq_one_letter_code
_entity_poly.pdbx_strand_id
1 'polypeptide(L)'
;FWENNIARSREFIDLIFPLLKKYFPAQFRSVQSETIFHEVNFIEPTFIRTESDELTYHYHIMIRYEIEKLLISGDLNVSEVRDYWNDSYKKYLGLEVPNDAKGVLQDVHWSFGGIGYFPTYSLGSFYAAQWYEEINKTQDISEMIRNSRFEEINQWHAKHIHQFGRLKTSDEICQSATNRSLDFGCFERYIRGKFNI
;
A
#
# COMPACT_ATOMS: atom_id res chain seq x y z
N PHE A 1 2.95 -4.50 4.49
CA PHE A 1 4.36 -4.92 4.62
C PHE A 1 4.69 -6.08 3.66
N TRP A 2 4.14 -7.28 3.86
CA TRP A 2 4.49 -8.47 3.10
C TRP A 2 4.26 -8.35 1.59
N GLU A 3 3.18 -7.72 1.18
CA GLU A 3 2.91 -7.50 -0.25
C GLU A 3 3.91 -6.52 -0.87
N ASN A 4 3.94 -5.29 -0.40
CA ASN A 4 4.63 -4.20 -1.09
C ASN A 4 6.14 -4.16 -0.79
N ASN A 5 6.51 -4.34 0.51
CA ASN A 5 7.91 -4.24 0.89
C ASN A 5 8.70 -5.53 0.63
N ILE A 6 8.03 -6.70 0.65
CA ILE A 6 8.67 -8.01 0.44
C ILE A 6 8.34 -8.58 -0.93
N ALA A 7 7.06 -8.94 -1.19
CA ALA A 7 6.69 -9.70 -2.37
C ALA A 7 6.91 -8.95 -3.70
N ARG A 8 6.83 -7.61 -3.67
CA ARG A 8 7.13 -6.76 -4.84
C ARG A 8 8.56 -6.23 -4.85
N SER A 9 9.46 -6.74 -3.99
CA SER A 9 10.88 -6.40 -4.02
C SER A 9 11.62 -7.12 -5.13
N ARG A 10 12.75 -6.54 -5.57
CA ARG A 10 13.64 -7.14 -6.56
C ARG A 10 14.10 -8.53 -6.09
N GLU A 11 14.56 -8.60 -4.86
CA GLU A 11 15.12 -9.80 -4.25
C GLU A 11 14.11 -10.95 -4.21
N PHE A 12 12.84 -10.65 -3.90
CA PHE A 12 11.80 -11.66 -3.86
C PHE A 12 11.45 -12.15 -5.27
N ILE A 13 11.34 -11.26 -6.24
CA ILE A 13 11.09 -11.63 -7.64
C ILE A 13 12.22 -12.53 -8.15
N ASP A 14 13.47 -12.17 -7.91
CA ASP A 14 14.62 -13.00 -8.31
C ASP A 14 14.62 -14.37 -7.62
N LEU A 15 14.25 -14.42 -6.35
CA LEU A 15 14.12 -15.65 -5.57
C LEU A 15 13.08 -16.63 -6.15
N ILE A 16 11.88 -16.10 -6.50
CA ILE A 16 10.77 -16.95 -6.99
C ILE A 16 10.86 -17.23 -8.50
N PHE A 17 11.64 -16.46 -9.24
CA PHE A 17 11.67 -16.56 -10.69
C PHE A 17 12.01 -17.96 -11.25
N PRO A 18 12.96 -18.73 -10.68
CA PRO A 18 13.19 -20.12 -11.09
C PRO A 18 11.97 -21.02 -10.91
N LEU A 19 11.15 -20.77 -9.88
CA LEU A 19 9.91 -21.50 -9.63
C LEU A 19 8.85 -21.14 -10.67
N LEU A 20 8.72 -19.86 -11.04
CA LEU A 20 7.83 -19.41 -12.11
C LEU A 20 8.17 -20.08 -13.43
N LYS A 21 9.44 -20.14 -13.81
CA LYS A 21 9.90 -20.88 -15.00
C LYS A 21 9.62 -22.39 -14.94
N LYS A 22 9.75 -22.98 -13.76
CA LYS A 22 9.50 -24.41 -13.55
C LYS A 22 8.02 -24.76 -13.70
N TYR A 23 7.14 -23.97 -13.07
CA TYR A 23 5.70 -24.30 -12.99
C TYR A 23 4.89 -23.71 -14.14
N PHE A 24 5.38 -22.63 -14.76
CA PHE A 24 4.72 -21.93 -15.88
C PHE A 24 5.68 -21.74 -17.06
N PRO A 25 6.24 -22.84 -17.61
CA PRO A 25 7.31 -22.74 -18.62
C PRO A 25 6.86 -22.07 -19.92
N ALA A 26 5.59 -22.20 -20.30
CA ALA A 26 5.07 -21.59 -21.52
C ALA A 26 5.03 -20.05 -21.42
N GLN A 27 4.63 -19.52 -20.26
CA GLN A 27 4.48 -18.08 -20.00
C GLN A 27 5.83 -17.40 -19.73
N PHE A 28 6.76 -18.07 -19.04
CA PHE A 28 8.01 -17.47 -18.58
C PHE A 28 9.26 -17.88 -19.37
N ARG A 29 9.11 -18.61 -20.50
CA ARG A 29 10.25 -19.12 -21.30
C ARG A 29 11.22 -18.03 -21.75
N SER A 30 10.67 -16.91 -22.26
CA SER A 30 11.42 -15.76 -22.80
C SER A 30 11.43 -14.53 -21.89
N VAL A 31 10.80 -14.62 -20.71
CA VAL A 31 10.72 -13.53 -19.73
C VAL A 31 11.96 -13.49 -18.86
N GLN A 32 12.35 -12.30 -18.42
CA GLN A 32 13.41 -12.08 -17.43
C GLN A 32 12.78 -11.65 -16.09
N SER A 33 13.46 -11.90 -14.97
CA SER A 33 12.98 -11.45 -13.65
C SER A 33 12.81 -9.93 -13.59
N GLU A 34 13.67 -9.19 -14.27
CA GLU A 34 13.58 -7.73 -14.45
C GLU A 34 12.23 -7.29 -15.00
N THR A 35 11.75 -7.97 -16.06
CA THR A 35 10.45 -7.67 -16.66
C THR A 35 9.32 -7.85 -15.65
N ILE A 36 9.36 -8.95 -14.86
CA ILE A 36 8.34 -9.20 -13.84
C ILE A 36 8.39 -8.12 -12.77
N PHE A 37 9.60 -7.73 -12.32
CA PHE A 37 9.73 -6.67 -11.33
C PHE A 37 9.14 -5.34 -11.83
N HIS A 38 9.36 -4.97 -13.08
CA HIS A 38 8.78 -3.76 -13.66
C HIS A 38 7.26 -3.87 -13.81
N GLU A 39 6.73 -4.99 -14.26
CA GLU A 39 5.29 -5.19 -14.44
C GLU A 39 4.52 -5.13 -13.11
N VAL A 40 5.01 -5.81 -12.06
CA VAL A 40 4.32 -5.82 -10.75
C VAL A 40 4.45 -4.50 -9.99
N ASN A 41 5.37 -3.63 -10.41
CA ASN A 41 5.58 -2.30 -9.83
C ASN A 41 5.27 -1.18 -10.84
N PHE A 42 4.58 -1.49 -11.94
CA PHE A 42 4.21 -0.49 -12.94
C PHE A 42 3.24 0.52 -12.31
N ILE A 43 3.49 1.80 -12.54
CA ILE A 43 2.68 2.90 -12.00
C ILE A 43 1.82 3.45 -13.11
N GLU A 44 0.51 3.31 -12.94
CA GLU A 44 -0.49 3.86 -13.86
C GLU A 44 -1.77 4.20 -13.09
N PRO A 45 -2.27 5.44 -13.16
CA PRO A 45 -3.56 5.79 -12.57
C PRO A 45 -4.69 4.93 -13.14
N THR A 46 -5.47 4.30 -12.25
CA THR A 46 -6.61 3.45 -12.62
C THR A 46 -7.91 3.96 -11.98
N PHE A 47 -9.06 3.46 -12.48
CA PHE A 47 -10.37 3.85 -11.91
C PHE A 47 -10.66 3.14 -10.59
N ILE A 48 -10.23 1.88 -10.44
CA ILE A 48 -10.63 1.01 -9.34
C ILE A 48 -9.52 0.97 -8.29
N ARG A 49 -9.85 1.39 -7.07
CA ARG A 49 -8.92 1.45 -5.94
C ARG A 49 -8.17 0.13 -5.70
N THR A 50 -8.87 -0.99 -5.70
CA THR A 50 -8.29 -2.31 -5.43
C THR A 50 -7.40 -2.84 -6.55
N GLU A 51 -7.41 -2.19 -7.71
CA GLU A 51 -6.58 -2.53 -8.87
C GLU A 51 -5.43 -1.53 -9.10
N SER A 52 -5.35 -0.49 -8.24
CA SER A 52 -4.33 0.55 -8.39
C SER A 52 -2.95 0.09 -7.90
N ASP A 53 -1.93 0.70 -8.48
CA ASP A 53 -0.53 0.50 -8.08
C ASP A 53 -0.22 1.06 -6.68
N GLU A 54 0.97 0.74 -6.17
CA GLU A 54 1.38 1.10 -4.81
C GLU A 54 1.45 2.62 -4.56
N LEU A 55 1.71 3.42 -5.58
CA LEU A 55 1.86 4.87 -5.45
C LEU A 55 0.51 5.58 -5.61
N THR A 56 -0.22 5.31 -6.70
CA THR A 56 -1.48 6.00 -6.99
C THR A 56 -2.61 5.56 -6.07
N TYR A 57 -2.50 4.39 -5.43
CA TYR A 57 -3.43 3.91 -4.40
C TYR A 57 -3.76 4.96 -3.33
N HIS A 58 -2.77 5.73 -2.90
CA HIS A 58 -2.94 6.71 -1.83
C HIS A 58 -3.83 7.90 -2.25
N TYR A 59 -3.87 8.25 -3.54
CA TYR A 59 -4.79 9.27 -4.04
C TYR A 59 -6.25 8.78 -3.96
N HIS A 60 -6.49 7.50 -4.22
CA HIS A 60 -7.83 6.91 -4.02
C HIS A 60 -8.30 7.02 -2.57
N ILE A 61 -7.40 6.76 -1.62
CA ILE A 61 -7.72 6.90 -0.18
C ILE A 61 -7.94 8.36 0.18
N MET A 62 -7.11 9.27 -0.30
CA MET A 62 -7.18 10.70 -0.01
C MET A 62 -8.52 11.29 -0.48
N ILE A 63 -8.97 10.96 -1.70
CA ILE A 63 -10.26 11.42 -2.24
C ILE A 63 -11.40 11.01 -1.32
N ARG A 64 -11.44 9.75 -0.86
CA ARG A 64 -12.48 9.26 0.05
C ARG A 64 -12.43 9.96 1.40
N TYR A 65 -11.25 10.16 1.94
CA TYR A 65 -11.05 10.87 3.20
C TYR A 65 -11.53 12.33 3.11
N GLU A 66 -11.23 13.03 2.02
CA GLU A 66 -11.70 14.39 1.80
C GLU A 66 -13.24 14.46 1.72
N ILE A 67 -13.86 13.54 0.98
CA ILE A 67 -15.32 13.44 0.89
C ILE A 67 -15.93 13.18 2.27
N GLU A 68 -15.42 12.20 3.02
CA GLU A 68 -15.92 11.88 4.36
C GLU A 68 -15.82 13.08 5.30
N LYS A 69 -14.72 13.82 5.27
CA LYS A 69 -14.56 15.04 6.07
C LYS A 69 -15.62 16.08 5.73
N LEU A 70 -15.83 16.35 4.46
CA LEU A 70 -16.79 17.35 3.99
C LEU A 70 -18.24 16.95 4.30
N LEU A 71 -18.56 15.65 4.18
CA LEU A 71 -19.89 15.14 4.56
C LEU A 71 -20.15 15.29 6.06
N ILE A 72 -19.17 14.96 6.91
CA ILE A 72 -19.33 15.05 8.37
C ILE A 72 -19.35 16.50 8.86
N SER A 73 -18.59 17.41 8.24
CA SER A 73 -18.65 18.84 8.58
C SER A 73 -19.90 19.54 8.05
N GLY A 74 -20.62 18.93 7.09
CA GLY A 74 -21.77 19.53 6.43
C GLY A 74 -21.43 20.49 5.29
N ASP A 75 -20.16 20.51 4.86
CA ASP A 75 -19.67 21.35 3.76
C ASP A 75 -19.94 20.73 2.37
N LEU A 76 -20.37 19.47 2.32
CA LEU A 76 -20.78 18.75 1.10
C LEU A 76 -22.09 18.03 1.36
N ASN A 77 -23.08 18.21 0.46
CA ASN A 77 -24.32 17.43 0.51
C ASN A 77 -24.13 16.07 -0.19
N VAL A 78 -24.89 15.07 0.24
CA VAL A 78 -24.85 13.72 -0.36
C VAL A 78 -25.12 13.75 -1.88
N SER A 79 -26.01 14.64 -2.34
CA SER A 79 -26.33 14.83 -3.77
C SER A 79 -25.16 15.34 -4.61
N GLU A 80 -24.16 15.96 -3.98
CA GLU A 80 -22.97 16.55 -4.65
C GLU A 80 -21.76 15.61 -4.63
N VAL A 81 -21.81 14.50 -3.88
CA VAL A 81 -20.68 13.56 -3.71
C VAL A 81 -20.17 13.01 -5.03
N ARG A 82 -21.08 12.71 -5.97
CA ARG A 82 -20.72 12.19 -7.29
C ARG A 82 -19.86 13.17 -8.09
N ASP A 83 -20.27 14.42 -8.12
CA ASP A 83 -19.56 15.46 -8.88
C ASP A 83 -18.22 15.77 -8.22
N TYR A 84 -18.18 15.90 -6.90
CA TYR A 84 -16.93 16.07 -6.15
C TYR A 84 -15.94 14.91 -6.37
N TRP A 85 -16.44 13.68 -6.41
CA TRP A 85 -15.64 12.49 -6.73
C TRP A 85 -15.02 12.59 -8.12
N ASN A 86 -15.83 12.89 -9.13
CA ASN A 86 -15.38 12.98 -10.51
C ASN A 86 -14.33 14.08 -10.71
N ASP A 87 -14.54 15.24 -10.12
CA ASP A 87 -13.58 16.36 -10.14
C ASP A 87 -12.27 15.99 -9.43
N SER A 88 -12.35 15.30 -8.31
CA SER A 88 -11.17 14.82 -7.57
C SER A 88 -10.37 13.78 -8.36
N TYR A 89 -11.03 12.84 -9.04
CA TYR A 89 -10.37 11.87 -9.92
C TYR A 89 -9.64 12.56 -11.07
N LYS A 90 -10.28 13.54 -11.69
CA LYS A 90 -9.64 14.34 -12.75
C LYS A 90 -8.45 15.13 -12.21
N LYS A 91 -8.60 15.74 -11.05
CA LYS A 91 -7.55 16.58 -10.41
C LYS A 91 -6.33 15.77 -9.98
N TYR A 92 -6.53 14.62 -9.30
CA TYR A 92 -5.44 13.87 -8.66
C TYR A 92 -4.90 12.72 -9.51
N LEU A 93 -5.74 12.11 -10.33
CA LEU A 93 -5.39 10.93 -11.14
C LEU A 93 -5.38 11.22 -12.65
N GLY A 94 -5.88 12.38 -13.08
CA GLY A 94 -6.00 12.71 -14.50
C GLY A 94 -7.08 11.94 -15.24
N LEU A 95 -8.00 11.26 -14.53
CA LEU A 95 -8.99 10.35 -15.08
C LEU A 95 -10.39 10.97 -15.12
N GLU A 96 -11.09 10.80 -16.25
CA GLU A 96 -12.51 11.13 -16.38
C GLU A 96 -13.36 9.88 -16.10
N VAL A 97 -14.08 9.89 -14.98
CA VAL A 97 -14.86 8.74 -14.50
C VAL A 97 -16.02 8.46 -15.47
N PRO A 98 -16.10 7.27 -16.10
CA PRO A 98 -17.07 7.01 -17.16
C PRO A 98 -18.48 6.69 -16.65
N ASN A 99 -18.61 6.19 -15.43
CA ASN A 99 -19.88 5.84 -14.78
C ASN A 99 -19.68 5.59 -13.29
N ASP A 100 -20.78 5.50 -12.53
CA ASP A 100 -20.77 5.37 -11.09
C ASP A 100 -20.17 4.03 -10.60
N ALA A 101 -20.25 2.97 -11.38
CA ALA A 101 -19.66 1.66 -11.02
C ALA A 101 -18.12 1.71 -11.02
N LYS A 102 -17.51 2.55 -11.90
CA LYS A 102 -16.08 2.88 -11.88
C LYS A 102 -15.77 4.14 -11.08
N GLY A 103 -16.77 4.74 -10.47
CA GLY A 103 -16.70 5.94 -9.67
C GLY A 103 -17.13 5.70 -8.24
N VAL A 104 -18.04 6.54 -7.77
CA VAL A 104 -18.47 6.64 -6.36
C VAL A 104 -19.07 5.35 -5.78
N LEU A 105 -19.58 4.45 -6.61
CA LEU A 105 -20.20 3.18 -6.18
C LEU A 105 -19.24 1.97 -6.20
N GLN A 106 -17.94 2.17 -6.44
CA GLN A 106 -17.01 1.04 -6.53
C GLN A 106 -16.68 0.36 -5.19
N ASP A 107 -16.88 1.07 -4.07
CA ASP A 107 -16.62 0.54 -2.72
C ASP A 107 -17.91 0.35 -1.93
N VAL A 108 -17.94 -0.66 -1.06
CA VAL A 108 -19.11 -0.98 -0.22
C VAL A 108 -19.08 -0.31 1.17
N HIS A 109 -17.99 0.39 1.53
CA HIS A 109 -17.75 0.91 2.88
C HIS A 109 -18.89 1.81 3.37
N TRP A 110 -19.29 2.77 2.58
CA TRP A 110 -20.35 3.70 2.97
C TRP A 110 -21.72 3.03 3.11
N SER A 111 -21.98 1.94 2.36
CA SER A 111 -23.25 1.21 2.42
C SER A 111 -23.48 0.47 3.74
N PHE A 112 -22.41 0.11 4.48
CA PHE A 112 -22.50 -0.45 5.83
C PHE A 112 -22.07 0.50 6.95
N GLY A 113 -21.96 1.80 6.64
CA GLY A 113 -21.61 2.83 7.64
C GLY A 113 -20.13 2.89 8.00
N GLY A 114 -19.24 2.40 7.15
CA GLY A 114 -17.78 2.40 7.34
C GLY A 114 -17.13 3.77 7.13
N ILE A 115 -17.68 4.83 7.72
CA ILE A 115 -17.12 6.18 7.68
C ILE A 115 -15.84 6.24 8.52
N GLY A 116 -14.80 6.91 8.00
CA GLY A 116 -13.50 7.04 8.66
C GLY A 116 -12.60 5.80 8.53
N TYR A 117 -13.02 4.79 7.77
CA TYR A 117 -12.25 3.56 7.61
C TYR A 117 -11.14 3.67 6.55
N PHE A 118 -11.38 4.36 5.44
CA PHE A 118 -10.44 4.45 4.31
C PHE A 118 -9.02 4.90 4.68
N PRO A 119 -8.80 5.87 5.57
CA PRO A 119 -7.45 6.27 5.96
C PRO A 119 -6.59 5.14 6.52
N THR A 120 -7.20 4.11 7.14
CA THR A 120 -6.49 2.97 7.72
C THR A 120 -5.65 2.21 6.71
N TYR A 121 -6.04 2.19 5.44
CA TYR A 121 -5.31 1.54 4.36
C TYR A 121 -3.97 2.23 4.08
N SER A 122 -3.98 3.57 3.94
CA SER A 122 -2.75 4.34 3.74
C SER A 122 -1.86 4.32 4.99
N LEU A 123 -2.46 4.45 6.18
CA LEU A 123 -1.74 4.37 7.44
C LEU A 123 -1.01 3.03 7.58
N GLY A 124 -1.65 1.92 7.17
CA GLY A 124 -1.02 0.60 7.15
C GLY A 124 0.24 0.55 6.29
N SER A 125 0.24 1.19 5.12
CA SER A 125 1.41 1.30 4.24
C SER A 125 2.50 2.18 4.85
N PHE A 126 2.12 3.29 5.50
CA PHE A 126 3.08 4.19 6.15
C PHE A 126 3.77 3.55 7.36
N TYR A 127 3.01 2.86 8.21
CA TYR A 127 3.58 2.04 9.28
C TYR A 127 4.51 0.95 8.74
N ALA A 128 4.11 0.25 7.68
CA ALA A 128 4.90 -0.80 7.06
C ALA A 128 6.26 -0.29 6.58
N ALA A 129 6.30 0.88 5.94
CA ALA A 129 7.54 1.50 5.49
C ALA A 129 8.45 1.90 6.68
N GLN A 130 7.87 2.41 7.77
CA GLN A 130 8.63 2.75 8.97
C GLN A 130 9.21 1.51 9.66
N TRP A 131 8.46 0.41 9.73
CA TRP A 131 8.98 -0.86 10.26
C TRP A 131 10.04 -1.47 9.36
N TYR A 132 9.88 -1.37 8.04
CA TYR A 132 10.90 -1.79 7.09
C TYR A 132 12.22 -1.03 7.30
N GLU A 133 12.16 0.29 7.46
CA GLU A 133 13.32 1.13 7.79
C GLU A 133 13.94 0.73 9.14
N GLU A 134 13.12 0.46 10.16
CA GLU A 134 13.60 0.08 11.49
C GLU A 134 14.32 -1.27 11.50
N ILE A 135 13.76 -2.27 10.84
CA ILE A 135 14.40 -3.58 10.71
C ILE A 135 15.76 -3.44 10.01
N ASN A 136 15.82 -2.65 8.95
CA ASN A 136 17.06 -2.44 8.17
C ASN A 136 18.17 -1.71 8.95
N LYS A 137 17.92 -1.13 10.12
CA LYS A 137 18.97 -0.57 10.97
C LYS A 137 19.86 -1.63 11.60
N THR A 138 19.33 -2.83 11.80
CA THR A 138 20.04 -3.92 12.52
C THR A 138 20.14 -5.21 11.72
N GLN A 139 19.32 -5.35 10.67
CA GLN A 139 19.21 -6.56 9.85
C GLN A 139 19.06 -6.15 8.39
N ASP A 140 19.71 -6.85 7.48
CA ASP A 140 19.55 -6.62 6.04
C ASP A 140 18.37 -7.44 5.50
N ILE A 141 17.20 -6.77 5.32
CA ILE A 141 16.00 -7.44 4.79
C ILE A 141 16.25 -8.00 3.38
N SER A 142 17.00 -7.30 2.54
CA SER A 142 17.33 -7.78 1.19
C SER A 142 18.14 -9.09 1.25
N GLU A 143 19.12 -9.19 2.16
CA GLU A 143 19.87 -10.43 2.40
C GLU A 143 18.95 -11.53 2.97
N MET A 144 18.07 -11.18 3.91
CA MET A 144 17.11 -12.15 4.47
C MET A 144 16.20 -12.74 3.39
N ILE A 145 15.69 -11.91 2.47
CA ILE A 145 14.85 -12.36 1.34
C ILE A 145 15.65 -13.29 0.44
N ARG A 146 16.85 -12.89 0.00
CA ARG A 146 17.72 -13.72 -0.87
C ARG A 146 18.01 -15.09 -0.28
N ASN A 147 18.10 -15.18 1.04
CA ASN A 147 18.38 -16.43 1.77
C ASN A 147 17.10 -17.10 2.32
N SER A 148 15.91 -16.67 1.92
CA SER A 148 14.60 -17.22 2.37
C SER A 148 14.42 -17.20 3.90
N ARG A 149 15.03 -16.25 4.60
CA ARG A 149 14.94 -16.09 6.08
C ARG A 149 13.68 -15.31 6.50
N PHE A 150 12.54 -15.65 5.94
CA PHE A 150 11.26 -14.96 6.20
C PHE A 150 10.79 -15.10 7.65
N GLU A 151 11.14 -16.21 8.30
CA GLU A 151 10.78 -16.44 9.70
C GLU A 151 11.40 -15.39 10.63
N GLU A 152 12.62 -14.94 10.38
CA GLU A 152 13.27 -13.90 11.18
C GLU A 152 12.54 -12.54 11.06
N ILE A 153 12.09 -12.21 9.85
CA ILE A 153 11.26 -11.02 9.61
C ILE A 153 9.92 -11.14 10.37
N ASN A 154 9.29 -12.33 10.31
CA ASN A 154 8.04 -12.59 11.01
C ASN A 154 8.20 -12.54 12.54
N GLN A 155 9.30 -13.08 13.06
CA GLN A 155 9.61 -13.00 14.50
C GLN A 155 9.80 -11.57 14.98
N TRP A 156 10.42 -10.71 14.18
CA TRP A 156 10.49 -9.28 14.51
C TRP A 156 9.09 -8.68 14.64
N HIS A 157 8.19 -8.93 13.67
CA HIS A 157 6.81 -8.44 13.74
C HIS A 157 6.04 -9.04 14.91
N ALA A 158 6.20 -10.34 15.17
CA ALA A 158 5.56 -11.00 16.31
C ALA A 158 5.98 -10.34 17.63
N LYS A 159 7.29 -10.07 17.79
CA LYS A 159 7.86 -9.47 19.01
C LYS A 159 7.51 -7.99 19.17
N HIS A 160 7.52 -7.20 18.09
CA HIS A 160 7.40 -5.75 18.21
C HIS A 160 5.98 -5.22 17.91
N ILE A 161 5.14 -6.02 17.22
CA ILE A 161 3.81 -5.60 16.77
C ILE A 161 2.72 -6.57 17.27
N HIS A 162 2.75 -7.83 16.79
CA HIS A 162 1.61 -8.74 16.88
C HIS A 162 1.26 -9.13 18.32
N GLN A 163 2.26 -9.30 19.21
CA GLN A 163 2.03 -9.70 20.59
C GLN A 163 1.15 -8.74 21.39
N PHE A 164 1.05 -7.49 20.96
CA PHE A 164 0.26 -6.48 21.66
C PHE A 164 -1.22 -6.51 21.28
N GLY A 165 -1.56 -7.00 20.08
CA GLY A 165 -2.94 -7.04 19.60
C GLY A 165 -3.61 -5.67 19.76
N ARG A 166 -4.67 -5.60 20.58
CA ARG A 166 -5.37 -4.36 20.92
C ARG A 166 -5.09 -3.84 22.35
N LEU A 167 -4.06 -4.36 22.99
CA LEU A 167 -3.62 -3.89 24.32
C LEU A 167 -2.95 -2.52 24.24
N LYS A 168 -2.45 -2.15 23.08
CA LYS A 168 -1.83 -0.85 22.78
C LYS A 168 -2.49 -0.22 21.57
N THR A 169 -2.47 1.09 21.50
CA THR A 169 -2.82 1.84 20.29
C THR A 169 -1.75 1.69 19.21
N SER A 170 -2.09 1.99 17.95
CA SER A 170 -1.13 1.94 16.85
C SER A 170 0.08 2.86 17.06
N ASP A 171 -0.14 4.04 17.67
CA ASP A 171 0.95 4.98 17.98
C ASP A 171 1.86 4.44 19.09
N GLU A 172 1.30 3.88 20.17
CA GLU A 172 2.09 3.24 21.24
C GLU A 172 2.92 2.05 20.73
N ILE A 173 2.36 1.25 19.81
CA ILE A 173 3.09 0.17 19.14
C ILE A 173 4.23 0.75 18.29
N CYS A 174 3.94 1.76 17.49
CA CYS A 174 4.92 2.41 16.63
C CYS A 174 6.07 3.00 17.44
N GLN A 175 5.76 3.76 18.49
CA GLN A 175 6.76 4.32 19.40
C GLN A 175 7.58 3.25 20.11
N SER A 176 6.95 2.18 20.55
CA SER A 176 7.64 1.06 21.20
C SER A 176 8.58 0.31 20.25
N ALA A 177 8.21 0.20 18.97
CA ALA A 177 8.98 -0.53 17.95
C ALA A 177 10.09 0.32 17.34
N THR A 178 9.89 1.65 17.18
CA THR A 178 10.75 2.53 16.37
C THR A 178 11.30 3.74 17.10
N ASN A 179 10.97 3.90 18.41
CA ASN A 179 11.30 5.05 19.26
C ASN A 179 10.76 6.40 18.75
N ARG A 180 9.73 6.40 17.92
CA ARG A 180 9.06 7.60 17.38
C ARG A 180 7.62 7.28 16.96
N SER A 181 6.76 8.30 16.92
CA SER A 181 5.44 8.23 16.32
C SER A 181 5.56 8.01 14.79
N LEU A 182 4.42 7.75 14.13
CA LEU A 182 4.38 7.58 12.68
C LEU A 182 5.03 8.78 11.96
N ASP A 183 6.00 8.48 11.12
CA ASP A 183 6.75 9.43 10.30
C ASP A 183 6.55 9.10 8.81
N PHE A 184 5.77 9.94 8.12
CA PHE A 184 5.51 9.80 6.68
C PHE A 184 6.81 9.82 5.85
N GLY A 185 7.86 10.50 6.33
CA GLY A 185 9.16 10.53 5.65
C GLY A 185 9.76 9.14 5.40
N CYS A 186 9.41 8.13 6.22
CA CYS A 186 9.83 6.75 5.98
C CYS A 186 9.22 6.19 4.70
N PHE A 187 7.92 6.44 4.49
CA PHE A 187 7.23 6.03 3.26
C PHE A 187 7.75 6.79 2.04
N GLU A 188 7.99 8.09 2.16
CA GLU A 188 8.56 8.90 1.07
C GLU A 188 9.94 8.35 0.66
N ARG A 189 10.84 8.08 1.61
CA ARG A 189 12.16 7.50 1.32
C ARG A 189 12.07 6.12 0.67
N TYR A 190 11.16 5.28 1.18
CA TYR A 190 10.91 3.96 0.62
C TYR A 190 10.47 4.04 -0.85
N ILE A 191 9.46 4.86 -1.16
CA ILE A 191 8.95 5.04 -2.53
C ILE A 191 10.03 5.62 -3.44
N ARG A 192 10.73 6.67 -3.00
CA ARG A 192 11.83 7.25 -3.79
C ARG A 192 12.93 6.24 -4.10
N GLY A 193 13.30 5.44 -3.12
CA GLY A 193 14.31 4.38 -3.32
C GLY A 193 13.83 3.26 -4.24
N LYS A 194 12.56 2.84 -4.13
CA LYS A 194 12.01 1.75 -4.94
C LYS A 194 11.82 2.13 -6.40
N PHE A 195 11.38 3.35 -6.67
CA PHE A 195 11.02 3.83 -8.02
C PHE A 195 12.08 4.76 -8.64
N ASN A 196 13.17 5.06 -7.95
CA ASN A 196 14.24 5.96 -8.40
C ASN A 196 13.75 7.37 -8.80
N ILE A 197 12.89 8.00 -7.98
CA ILE A 197 12.30 9.33 -8.18
C ILE A 197 12.69 10.32 -7.11
#